data_6a340e9dd5d49a75b1be705e21d0afc1
#
_entry.id   6a340e9dd5d49a75b1be705e21d0afc1
#
_cell.length_a   1.000
_cell.length_b   1.000
_cell.length_c   1.000
_cell.angle_alpha   90.00
_cell.angle_beta   90.00
_cell.angle_gamma   90.00
#
_symmetry.space_group_name_H-M   'P 1'
#
loop_
_entity.id
_entity.type
_entity.pdbx_description
1 polymer ?
#
loop_
_entity_poly.entity_id
_entity_poly.type
_entity_poly.pdbx_seq_one_letter_code
_entity_poly.pdbx_strand_id
1 'polypeptide(L)'
;MQVSSYLKNAKRSMRHKLIGYMIVLAVLLVAALYAGLTLFGRLSSPKAEIKKALDLQMEIFQNDMESLWHNVSTMSILLSEDMIALLEDTLQQQGISFEDLDGNVEATKAIEDAMLEPLSQYVRQADCSGGFVILESSMSDWDAADARSGLYVQRANAGRVTNNLLLFRGIASVGKAHNVMPHRKWAQEFHIGQFPNYAEHTIQAAAPIADSRRTTDLVTLPGTSEKAVLLTIPMIGADGTVYGMCGFAINQSFFSARYDQPSNLSRLACLLTTEICLSNCLRCPHIYRCAFRPCYGYYPRFLLCNIINSQSIL
;
A
#
# COMPACT_ATOMS: atom_id res chain seq x y z
N MET A 1 -24.24 -94.55 4.95
CA MET A 1 -24.68 -93.25 4.41
C MET A 1 -24.53 -92.05 5.35
N GLN A 2 -23.96 -92.18 6.58
CA GLN A 2 -23.86 -91.12 7.59
C GLN A 2 -22.52 -90.40 7.56
N VAL A 3 -21.45 -90.97 7.04
CA VAL A 3 -20.12 -90.33 7.05
C VAL A 3 -19.96 -89.13 6.05
N SER A 4 -20.74 -89.22 4.93
CA SER A 4 -20.72 -88.15 3.91
C SER A 4 -21.32 -86.83 4.36
N SER A 5 -22.35 -86.87 5.25
CA SER A 5 -22.99 -85.67 5.79
C SER A 5 -22.14 -84.97 6.85
N TYR A 6 -21.39 -85.74 7.65
CA TYR A 6 -20.44 -85.13 8.64
C TYR A 6 -19.28 -84.42 8.01
N LEU A 7 -18.68 -84.94 6.95
CA LEU A 7 -17.66 -84.37 6.20
C LEU A 7 -18.06 -83.05 5.46
N LYS A 8 -19.33 -83.02 4.97
CA LYS A 8 -19.91 -81.86 4.31
C LYS A 8 -20.16 -80.72 5.30
N ASN A 9 -20.60 -81.01 6.52
CA ASN A 9 -20.83 -80.05 7.59
C ASN A 9 -19.52 -79.58 8.20
N ALA A 10 -18.52 -80.43 8.36
CA ALA A 10 -17.16 -80.01 8.81
C ALA A 10 -16.47 -79.07 7.79
N LYS A 11 -16.59 -79.37 6.49
CA LYS A 11 -16.05 -78.54 5.43
C LYS A 11 -16.76 -77.18 5.35
N ARG A 12 -18.04 -77.08 5.62
CA ARG A 12 -18.84 -75.86 5.65
C ARG A 12 -18.46 -75.03 6.90
N SER A 13 -18.28 -75.66 8.06
CA SER A 13 -17.79 -75.02 9.30
C SER A 13 -16.41 -74.46 9.14
N MET A 14 -15.49 -75.15 8.49
CA MET A 14 -14.12 -74.71 8.25
C MET A 14 -14.04 -73.51 7.32
N ARG A 15 -14.86 -73.48 6.26
CA ARG A 15 -15.00 -72.38 5.34
C ARG A 15 -15.50 -71.07 6.01
N HIS A 16 -16.50 -71.19 6.89
CA HIS A 16 -17.02 -70.03 7.62
C HIS A 16 -16.03 -69.51 8.64
N LYS A 17 -15.25 -70.34 9.29
CA LYS A 17 -14.16 -69.97 10.19
C LYS A 17 -13.05 -69.26 9.43
N LEU A 18 -12.65 -69.73 8.24
CA LEU A 18 -11.65 -69.11 7.39
C LEU A 18 -12.12 -67.73 6.91
N ILE A 19 -13.33 -67.59 6.46
CA ILE A 19 -13.91 -66.30 6.06
C ILE A 19 -13.95 -65.34 7.26
N GLY A 20 -14.30 -65.81 8.46
CA GLY A 20 -14.28 -64.99 9.67
C GLY A 20 -12.88 -64.45 10.00
N TYR A 21 -11.86 -65.30 9.92
CA TYR A 21 -10.47 -64.86 10.14
C TYR A 21 -9.97 -63.86 9.07
N MET A 22 -10.37 -64.04 7.81
CA MET A 22 -10.03 -63.12 6.74
C MET A 22 -10.67 -61.75 6.94
N ILE A 23 -11.91 -61.68 7.38
CA ILE A 23 -12.60 -60.41 7.70
C ILE A 23 -11.95 -59.72 8.90
N VAL A 24 -11.67 -60.46 9.97
CA VAL A 24 -10.97 -59.88 11.14
C VAL A 24 -9.58 -59.35 10.76
N LEU A 25 -8.83 -60.09 9.96
CA LEU A 25 -7.51 -59.67 9.49
C LEU A 25 -7.62 -58.37 8.62
N ALA A 26 -8.61 -58.32 7.71
CA ALA A 26 -8.83 -57.14 6.86
C ALA A 26 -9.20 -55.90 7.71
N VAL A 27 -10.06 -56.04 8.71
CA VAL A 27 -10.46 -54.98 9.63
C VAL A 27 -9.24 -54.48 10.44
N LEU A 28 -8.42 -55.41 10.95
CA LEU A 28 -7.19 -55.02 11.68
C LEU A 28 -6.18 -54.31 10.79
N LEU A 29 -6.01 -54.72 9.54
CA LEU A 29 -5.14 -54.02 8.57
C LEU A 29 -5.66 -52.62 8.27
N VAL A 30 -6.94 -52.43 8.04
CA VAL A 30 -7.54 -51.09 7.80
C VAL A 30 -7.41 -50.24 9.05
N ALA A 31 -7.66 -50.77 10.24
CA ALA A 31 -7.48 -50.05 11.50
C ALA A 31 -6.03 -49.66 11.75
N ALA A 32 -5.06 -50.53 11.48
CA ALA A 32 -3.64 -50.23 11.60
C ALA A 32 -3.20 -49.16 10.59
N LEU A 33 -3.72 -49.21 9.36
CA LEU A 33 -3.44 -48.22 8.33
C LEU A 33 -4.02 -46.85 8.70
N TYR A 34 -5.22 -46.80 9.21
CA TYR A 34 -5.88 -45.60 9.71
C TYR A 34 -5.12 -45.00 10.91
N ALA A 35 -4.75 -45.84 11.89
CA ALA A 35 -3.95 -45.42 13.03
C ALA A 35 -2.56 -44.89 12.59
N GLY A 36 -1.91 -45.53 11.64
CA GLY A 36 -0.65 -45.07 11.06
C GLY A 36 -0.80 -43.73 10.38
N LEU A 37 -1.81 -43.52 9.55
CA LEU A 37 -2.05 -42.24 8.87
C LEU A 37 -2.37 -41.11 9.86
N THR A 38 -3.06 -41.37 10.97
CA THR A 38 -3.33 -40.38 12.02
C THR A 38 -2.09 -40.04 12.84
N LEU A 39 -1.30 -41.05 13.22
CA LEU A 39 -0.05 -40.87 13.97
C LEU A 39 1.01 -40.10 13.17
N PHE A 40 1.11 -40.36 11.87
CA PHE A 40 2.05 -39.62 11.01
C PHE A 40 1.51 -38.24 10.56
N GLY A 41 0.42 -37.75 11.14
CA GLY A 41 -0.11 -36.39 10.88
C GLY A 41 -0.62 -36.14 9.46
N ARG A 42 -0.67 -37.16 8.60
CA ARG A 42 -1.16 -37.02 7.22
C ARG A 42 -2.68 -36.83 7.11
N LEU A 43 -3.39 -37.03 8.22
CA LEU A 43 -4.81 -36.70 8.37
C LEU A 43 -5.03 -35.41 9.19
N SER A 44 -3.95 -34.69 9.56
CA SER A 44 -4.09 -33.33 10.07
C SER A 44 -4.81 -32.51 9.01
N SER A 45 -5.89 -31.89 9.42
CA SER A 45 -6.83 -31.19 8.52
C SER A 45 -6.06 -30.22 7.61
N PRO A 46 -6.07 -30.38 6.28
CA PRO A 46 -5.42 -29.44 5.36
C PRO A 46 -5.86 -27.99 5.59
N LYS A 47 -7.06 -27.81 6.15
CA LYS A 47 -7.61 -26.50 6.54
C LYS A 47 -6.81 -25.82 7.65
N ALA A 48 -6.25 -26.55 8.60
CA ALA A 48 -5.45 -25.97 9.69
C ALA A 48 -4.09 -25.47 9.19
N GLU A 49 -3.45 -26.20 8.28
CA GLU A 49 -2.18 -25.80 7.67
C GLU A 49 -2.36 -24.60 6.73
N ILE A 50 -3.41 -24.62 5.90
CA ILE A 50 -3.77 -23.50 5.04
C ILE A 50 -4.05 -22.25 5.89
N LYS A 51 -4.82 -22.40 6.98
CA LYS A 51 -5.11 -21.29 7.87
C LYS A 51 -3.83 -20.71 8.49
N LYS A 52 -2.93 -21.57 9.00
CA LYS A 52 -1.66 -21.12 9.57
C LYS A 52 -0.77 -20.41 8.55
N ALA A 53 -0.74 -20.91 7.31
CA ALA A 53 0.00 -20.27 6.21
C ALA A 53 -0.61 -18.92 5.83
N LEU A 54 -1.94 -18.79 5.84
CA LEU A 54 -2.64 -17.53 5.62
C LEU A 54 -2.37 -16.53 6.75
N ASP A 55 -2.48 -16.96 8.00
CA ASP A 55 -2.23 -16.10 9.16
C ASP A 55 -0.79 -15.57 9.13
N LEU A 56 0.20 -16.40 8.75
CA LEU A 56 1.58 -15.98 8.59
C LEU A 56 1.77 -14.97 7.43
N GLN A 57 1.13 -15.19 6.28
CA GLN A 57 1.19 -14.26 5.15
C GLN A 57 0.55 -12.91 5.51
N MET A 58 -0.53 -12.93 6.28
CA MET A 58 -1.17 -11.73 6.81
C MET A 58 -0.25 -10.94 7.74
N GLU A 59 0.45 -11.63 8.64
CA GLU A 59 1.41 -11.02 9.55
C GLU A 59 2.58 -10.38 8.80
N ILE A 60 3.14 -11.09 7.80
CA ILE A 60 4.22 -10.55 6.95
C ILE A 60 3.73 -9.29 6.22
N PHE A 61 2.56 -9.37 5.59
CA PHE A 61 1.99 -8.21 4.88
C PHE A 61 1.74 -7.03 5.82
N GLN A 62 1.21 -7.27 7.02
CA GLN A 62 0.98 -6.21 8.00
C GLN A 62 2.29 -5.54 8.39
N ASN A 63 3.32 -6.33 8.70
CA ASN A 63 4.64 -5.81 9.07
C ASN A 63 5.28 -5.01 7.92
N ASP A 64 5.14 -5.48 6.68
CA ASP A 64 5.64 -4.77 5.50
C ASP A 64 4.91 -3.44 5.30
N MET A 65 3.59 -3.41 5.50
CA MET A 65 2.79 -2.20 5.42
C MET A 65 3.15 -1.20 6.52
N GLU A 66 3.29 -1.66 7.77
CA GLU A 66 3.72 -0.82 8.88
C GLU A 66 5.12 -0.23 8.63
N SER A 67 6.04 -1.03 8.11
CA SER A 67 7.38 -0.58 7.72
C SER A 67 7.34 0.48 6.63
N LEU A 68 6.54 0.28 5.58
CA LEU A 68 6.37 1.24 4.49
C LEU A 68 5.84 2.58 5.02
N TRP A 69 4.75 2.55 5.80
CA TRP A 69 4.16 3.77 6.34
C TRP A 69 5.08 4.48 7.34
N HIS A 70 5.80 3.72 8.16
CA HIS A 70 6.79 4.29 9.06
C HIS A 70 7.92 4.99 8.30
N ASN A 71 8.46 4.35 7.27
CA ASN A 71 9.49 4.93 6.42
C ASN A 71 9.01 6.23 5.76
N VAL A 72 7.88 6.17 5.03
CA VAL A 72 7.35 7.35 4.30
C VAL A 72 6.98 8.47 5.28
N SER A 73 6.43 8.13 6.44
CA SER A 73 6.06 9.08 7.49
C SER A 73 7.28 9.80 8.09
N THR A 74 8.35 9.07 8.39
CA THR A 74 9.58 9.65 8.91
C THR A 74 10.23 10.55 7.86
N MET A 75 10.31 10.06 6.61
CA MET A 75 10.88 10.83 5.50
C MET A 75 10.07 12.11 5.20
N SER A 76 8.74 12.10 5.42
CA SER A 76 7.91 13.30 5.19
C SER A 76 8.19 14.42 6.20
N ILE A 77 8.49 14.07 7.45
CA ILE A 77 8.88 15.06 8.47
C ILE A 77 10.21 15.72 8.07
N LEU A 78 11.23 14.92 7.76
CA LEU A 78 12.53 15.40 7.33
C LEU A 78 12.41 16.23 6.05
N LEU A 79 11.60 15.77 5.09
CA LEU A 79 11.31 16.52 3.88
C LEU A 79 10.74 17.91 4.19
N SER A 80 9.75 17.99 5.10
CA SER A 80 9.14 19.27 5.47
C SER A 80 10.13 20.22 6.10
N GLU A 81 10.95 19.74 7.03
CA GLU A 81 11.96 20.54 7.71
C GLU A 81 13.00 21.08 6.70
N ASP A 82 13.52 20.24 5.81
CA ASP A 82 14.48 20.65 4.78
C ASP A 82 13.86 21.62 3.77
N MET A 83 12.62 21.39 3.33
CA MET A 83 11.94 22.28 2.37
C MET A 83 11.65 23.65 2.98
N ILE A 84 11.27 23.73 4.26
CA ILE A 84 11.10 25.00 4.96
C ILE A 84 12.44 25.75 5.02
N ALA A 85 13.51 25.09 5.45
CA ALA A 85 14.83 25.71 5.55
C ALA A 85 15.33 26.24 4.20
N LEU A 86 15.16 25.46 3.12
CA LEU A 86 15.54 25.88 1.76
C LEU A 86 14.69 27.05 1.27
N LEU A 87 13.40 27.06 1.58
CA LEU A 87 12.50 28.17 1.23
C LEU A 87 12.94 29.46 1.93
N GLU A 88 13.09 29.41 3.24
CA GLU A 88 13.48 30.57 4.05
C GLU A 88 14.85 31.12 3.65
N ASP A 89 15.86 30.26 3.42
CA ASP A 89 17.18 30.64 2.95
C ASP A 89 17.12 31.30 1.57
N THR A 90 16.35 30.75 0.64
CA THR A 90 16.21 31.32 -0.72
C THR A 90 15.49 32.66 -0.69
N LEU A 91 14.41 32.79 0.10
CA LEU A 91 13.71 34.07 0.28
C LEU A 91 14.64 35.13 0.89
N GLN A 92 15.43 34.78 1.90
CA GLN A 92 16.41 35.65 2.52
C GLN A 92 17.50 36.08 1.52
N GLN A 93 18.02 35.18 0.70
CA GLN A 93 19.01 35.50 -0.34
C GLN A 93 18.48 36.48 -1.39
N GLN A 94 17.20 36.41 -1.70
CA GLN A 94 16.53 37.31 -2.65
C GLN A 94 16.04 38.60 -2.00
N GLY A 95 15.99 38.66 -0.68
CA GLY A 95 15.54 39.84 0.06
C GLY A 95 14.05 40.12 -0.09
N ILE A 96 13.23 39.06 -0.27
CA ILE A 96 11.76 39.13 -0.42
C ILE A 96 11.08 38.37 0.70
N SER A 97 9.83 38.72 0.99
CA SER A 97 8.94 37.94 1.87
C SER A 97 8.22 36.84 1.11
N PHE A 98 7.62 35.90 1.83
CA PHE A 98 6.81 34.84 1.21
C PHE A 98 5.58 35.42 0.49
N GLU A 99 4.99 36.48 1.03
CA GLU A 99 3.83 37.19 0.44
C GLU A 99 4.16 37.82 -0.93
N ASP A 100 5.44 38.20 -1.14
CA ASP A 100 5.91 38.78 -2.40
C ASP A 100 6.17 37.74 -3.49
N LEU A 101 5.93 36.45 -3.19
CA LEU A 101 6.15 35.35 -4.12
C LEU A 101 5.02 35.22 -5.16
N ASP A 102 3.81 35.70 -4.84
CA ASP A 102 2.68 35.67 -5.76
C ASP A 102 2.98 36.48 -7.03
N GLY A 103 2.80 35.86 -8.19
CA GLY A 103 3.12 36.43 -9.50
C GLY A 103 4.63 36.53 -9.81
N ASN A 104 5.50 36.21 -8.86
CA ASN A 104 6.97 36.33 -9.03
C ASN A 104 7.61 35.05 -9.57
N VAL A 105 7.57 34.88 -10.89
CA VAL A 105 8.08 33.68 -11.57
C VAL A 105 9.60 33.46 -11.33
N GLU A 106 10.41 34.52 -11.26
CA GLU A 106 11.84 34.38 -11.07
C GLU A 106 12.20 33.93 -9.65
N ALA A 107 11.49 34.42 -8.64
CA ALA A 107 11.64 33.97 -7.26
C ALA A 107 11.18 32.53 -7.09
N THR A 108 10.02 32.18 -7.62
CA THR A 108 9.50 30.81 -7.61
C THR A 108 10.46 29.85 -8.30
N LYS A 109 11.04 30.26 -9.42
CA LYS A 109 12.03 29.46 -10.12
C LYS A 109 13.29 29.19 -9.30
N ALA A 110 13.79 30.17 -8.57
CA ALA A 110 14.93 29.97 -7.69
C ALA A 110 14.63 29.02 -6.53
N ILE A 111 13.42 29.12 -5.97
CA ILE A 111 12.95 28.21 -4.91
C ILE A 111 12.81 26.77 -5.45
N GLU A 112 12.18 26.60 -6.61
CA GLU A 112 12.05 25.27 -7.23
C GLU A 112 13.42 24.66 -7.59
N ASP A 113 14.39 25.51 -8.05
CA ASP A 113 15.75 25.08 -8.37
C ASP A 113 16.49 24.58 -7.11
N ALA A 114 16.34 25.27 -5.99
CA ALA A 114 16.91 24.86 -4.71
C ALA A 114 16.27 23.57 -4.15
N MET A 115 14.97 23.38 -4.33
CA MET A 115 14.22 22.26 -3.76
C MET A 115 14.27 20.98 -4.59
N LEU A 116 14.46 21.05 -5.91
CA LEU A 116 14.23 19.90 -6.80
C LEU A 116 15.18 18.73 -6.54
N GLU A 117 16.47 18.99 -6.34
CA GLU A 117 17.43 17.91 -6.09
C GLU A 117 17.24 17.26 -4.71
N PRO A 118 17.07 18.02 -3.59
CA PRO A 118 16.71 17.45 -2.30
C PRO A 118 15.40 16.62 -2.37
N LEU A 119 14.33 17.14 -2.97
CA LEU A 119 13.09 16.41 -3.16
C LEU A 119 13.33 15.11 -3.93
N SER A 120 14.13 15.16 -4.99
CA SER A 120 14.48 13.99 -5.79
C SER A 120 15.24 12.94 -4.98
N GLN A 121 16.13 13.36 -4.08
CA GLN A 121 16.85 12.45 -3.17
C GLN A 121 15.89 11.78 -2.18
N TYR A 122 14.97 12.51 -1.57
CA TYR A 122 13.94 11.96 -0.70
C TYR A 122 13.08 10.94 -1.43
N VAL A 123 12.64 11.23 -2.66
CA VAL A 123 11.87 10.27 -3.47
C VAL A 123 12.67 9.02 -3.79
N ARG A 124 13.99 9.12 -3.99
CA ARG A 124 14.85 7.93 -4.22
C ARG A 124 15.02 7.08 -2.97
N GLN A 125 15.01 7.68 -1.77
CA GLN A 125 15.23 7.00 -0.49
C GLN A 125 13.93 6.45 0.12
N ALA A 126 12.82 7.17 -0.04
CA ALA A 126 11.55 6.77 0.51
C ALA A 126 10.90 5.63 -0.29
N ASP A 127 10.13 4.80 0.40
CA ASP A 127 9.30 3.74 -0.20
C ASP A 127 8.02 4.32 -0.82
N CYS A 128 8.18 5.16 -1.85
CA CYS A 128 7.09 5.91 -2.49
C CYS A 128 7.18 5.86 -4.01
N SER A 129 6.12 6.24 -4.69
CA SER A 129 6.07 6.39 -6.15
C SER A 129 6.50 7.78 -6.61
N GLY A 130 6.35 8.80 -5.77
CA GLY A 130 6.71 10.17 -6.07
C GLY A 130 6.63 11.06 -4.84
N GLY A 131 7.13 12.30 -4.97
CA GLY A 131 7.10 13.30 -3.91
C GLY A 131 6.70 14.65 -4.47
N PHE A 132 6.13 15.49 -3.64
CA PHE A 132 5.65 16.81 -4.02
C PHE A 132 5.88 17.85 -2.93
N VAL A 133 5.98 19.08 -3.39
CA VAL A 133 5.94 20.31 -2.59
C VAL A 133 4.94 21.23 -3.27
N ILE A 134 3.96 21.73 -2.54
CA ILE A 134 2.97 22.69 -3.00
C ILE A 134 3.10 23.92 -2.14
N LEU A 135 3.34 25.07 -2.75
CA LEU A 135 3.46 26.35 -2.07
C LEU A 135 2.13 27.10 -2.10
N GLU A 136 1.83 27.83 -1.03
CA GLU A 136 0.65 28.72 -0.97
C GLU A 136 0.91 30.01 -1.74
N SER A 137 1.47 29.90 -2.92
CA SER A 137 1.72 30.97 -3.86
C SER A 137 1.44 30.52 -5.28
N SER A 138 1.13 31.44 -6.17
CA SER A 138 0.84 31.18 -7.59
C SER A 138 1.76 32.02 -8.47
N MET A 139 2.20 31.44 -9.60
CA MET A 139 2.90 32.19 -10.65
C MET A 139 1.94 32.93 -11.59
N SER A 140 0.65 32.60 -11.53
CA SER A 140 -0.37 33.07 -12.47
C SER A 140 -1.30 34.10 -11.84
N ASP A 141 -1.25 35.35 -12.27
CA ASP A 141 -2.13 36.43 -11.78
C ASP A 141 -3.63 36.15 -12.05
N TRP A 142 -3.94 35.41 -13.10
CA TRP A 142 -5.32 35.21 -13.57
C TRP A 142 -6.03 33.99 -12.95
N ASP A 143 -5.31 33.05 -12.35
CA ASP A 143 -5.86 31.84 -11.74
C ASP A 143 -5.32 31.61 -10.30
N ALA A 144 -4.90 32.69 -9.62
CA ALA A 144 -4.31 32.64 -8.29
C ALA A 144 -5.20 31.96 -7.23
N ALA A 145 -6.52 31.91 -7.46
CA ALA A 145 -7.45 31.26 -6.54
C ALA A 145 -7.31 29.72 -6.51
N ASP A 146 -7.03 29.10 -7.65
CA ASP A 146 -6.96 27.63 -7.79
C ASP A 146 -5.56 27.12 -8.10
N ALA A 147 -4.71 27.95 -8.75
CA ALA A 147 -3.34 27.58 -9.08
C ALA A 147 -2.40 27.69 -7.87
N ARG A 148 -1.49 26.73 -7.74
CA ARG A 148 -0.40 26.76 -6.75
C ARG A 148 0.91 26.34 -7.39
N SER A 149 1.96 27.09 -7.12
CA SER A 149 3.32 26.76 -7.52
C SER A 149 3.88 25.58 -6.73
N GLY A 150 4.93 24.95 -7.24
CA GLY A 150 5.63 23.88 -6.56
C GLY A 150 6.09 22.75 -7.47
N LEU A 151 6.57 21.70 -6.87
CA LEU A 151 7.21 20.56 -7.53
C LEU A 151 6.44 19.28 -7.33
N TYR A 152 6.28 18.47 -8.38
CA TYR A 152 5.89 17.09 -8.28
C TYR A 152 6.76 16.23 -9.17
N VAL A 153 7.50 15.32 -8.54
CA VAL A 153 8.36 14.34 -9.21
C VAL A 153 7.87 12.93 -8.94
N GLN A 154 7.92 12.08 -9.96
CA GLN A 154 7.48 10.70 -9.86
C GLN A 154 8.50 9.77 -10.51
N ARG A 155 8.65 8.56 -9.99
CA ARG A 155 9.45 7.50 -10.60
C ARG A 155 8.90 7.14 -11.98
N ALA A 156 9.77 7.06 -12.98
CA ALA A 156 9.39 6.74 -14.36
C ALA A 156 8.74 5.36 -14.48
N ASN A 157 9.11 4.42 -13.61
CA ASN A 157 8.55 3.07 -13.50
C ASN A 157 8.20 2.78 -12.05
N ALA A 158 6.92 2.81 -11.72
CA ALA A 158 6.44 2.53 -10.37
C ALA A 158 6.78 1.09 -9.90
N GLY A 159 6.89 0.14 -10.80
CA GLY A 159 7.19 -1.27 -10.49
C GLY A 159 8.68 -1.64 -10.41
N ARG A 160 9.58 -0.70 -10.68
CA ARG A 160 11.02 -0.92 -10.59
C ARG A 160 11.66 0.24 -9.85
N VAL A 161 12.60 -0.06 -8.97
CA VAL A 161 13.47 0.96 -8.35
C VAL A 161 14.39 1.51 -9.45
N THR A 162 13.85 2.38 -10.29
CA THR A 162 14.64 3.14 -11.27
C THR A 162 14.96 4.50 -10.67
N ASN A 163 16.21 4.92 -10.82
CA ASN A 163 16.64 6.26 -10.37
C ASN A 163 16.09 7.38 -11.27
N ASN A 164 15.38 7.03 -12.35
CA ASN A 164 14.84 8.01 -13.28
C ASN A 164 13.55 8.60 -12.72
N LEU A 165 13.56 9.91 -12.51
CA LEU A 165 12.41 10.70 -12.12
C LEU A 165 11.89 11.51 -13.29
N LEU A 166 10.60 11.78 -13.30
CA LEU A 166 9.90 12.63 -14.24
C LEU A 166 9.22 13.78 -13.51
N LEU A 167 9.31 14.97 -14.05
CA LEU A 167 8.63 16.15 -13.54
C LEU A 167 7.18 16.19 -14.05
N PHE A 168 6.22 16.25 -13.15
CA PHE A 168 4.79 16.39 -13.46
C PHE A 168 4.27 17.80 -13.18
N ARG A 169 4.84 18.49 -12.17
CA ARG A 169 4.55 19.89 -11.83
C ARG A 169 5.84 20.59 -11.51
N GLY A 170 5.89 21.88 -11.85
CA GLY A 170 7.03 22.75 -11.65
C GLY A 170 7.56 23.35 -12.96
N ILE A 171 8.54 24.20 -12.87
CA ILE A 171 9.11 24.90 -14.02
C ILE A 171 9.98 23.93 -14.85
N ALA A 172 9.62 23.74 -16.12
CA ALA A 172 10.28 22.77 -17.00
C ALA A 172 11.78 23.01 -17.20
N SER A 173 12.24 24.26 -17.19
CA SER A 173 13.67 24.59 -17.30
C SER A 173 14.46 24.14 -16.08
N VAL A 174 13.88 24.25 -14.88
CA VAL A 174 14.45 23.75 -13.62
C VAL A 174 14.59 22.23 -13.70
N GLY A 175 13.52 21.52 -14.07
CA GLY A 175 13.57 20.06 -14.25
C GLY A 175 14.70 19.63 -15.18
N LYS A 176 14.84 20.28 -16.33
CA LYS A 176 15.89 19.95 -17.32
C LYS A 176 17.30 20.20 -16.77
N ALA A 177 17.50 21.27 -15.98
CA ALA A 177 18.80 21.59 -15.37
C ALA A 177 19.27 20.48 -14.42
N HIS A 178 18.33 19.84 -13.70
CA HIS A 178 18.59 18.74 -12.76
C HIS A 178 18.39 17.32 -13.37
N ASN A 179 18.31 17.20 -14.70
CA ASN A 179 18.08 15.93 -15.41
C ASN A 179 16.76 15.21 -15.03
N VAL A 180 15.78 15.96 -14.53
CA VAL A 180 14.43 15.50 -14.27
C VAL A 180 13.54 15.97 -15.43
N MET A 181 13.33 15.11 -16.43
CA MET A 181 12.62 15.49 -17.64
C MET A 181 11.12 15.68 -17.40
N PRO A 182 10.53 16.74 -17.97
CA PRO A 182 9.08 16.93 -17.92
C PRO A 182 8.35 15.74 -18.55
N HIS A 183 7.33 15.23 -17.85
CA HIS A 183 6.45 14.20 -18.37
C HIS A 183 5.54 14.80 -19.46
N ARG A 184 5.03 13.97 -20.41
CA ARG A 184 4.14 14.42 -21.49
C ARG A 184 2.85 15.13 -21.00
N LYS A 185 2.44 14.86 -19.76
CA LYS A 185 1.29 15.49 -19.09
C LYS A 185 1.73 16.47 -17.99
N TRP A 186 2.91 17.05 -18.18
CA TRP A 186 3.42 18.09 -17.32
C TRP A 186 2.54 19.34 -17.38
N ALA A 187 2.42 20.03 -16.26
CA ALA A 187 1.91 21.39 -16.16
C ALA A 187 2.81 22.19 -15.21
N GLN A 188 2.75 23.51 -15.31
CA GLN A 188 3.61 24.37 -14.53
C GLN A 188 3.19 24.45 -13.07
N GLU A 189 1.88 24.46 -12.81
CA GLU A 189 1.29 24.62 -11.49
C GLU A 189 0.34 23.49 -11.13
N PHE A 190 0.01 23.38 -9.87
CA PHE A 190 -1.06 22.53 -9.36
C PHE A 190 -2.41 23.27 -9.46
N HIS A 191 -3.48 22.52 -9.59
CA HIS A 191 -4.85 23.00 -9.42
C HIS A 191 -5.42 22.39 -8.14
N ILE A 192 -5.59 23.21 -7.10
CA ILE A 192 -5.99 22.75 -5.76
C ILE A 192 -7.43 22.22 -5.72
N GLY A 193 -8.29 22.65 -6.63
CA GLY A 193 -9.64 22.08 -6.81
C GLY A 193 -9.63 20.59 -7.16
N GLN A 194 -8.51 20.06 -7.65
CA GLN A 194 -8.30 18.63 -7.89
C GLN A 194 -7.80 17.86 -6.65
N PHE A 195 -7.47 18.58 -5.56
CA PHE A 195 -6.97 18.00 -4.32
C PHE A 195 -8.08 18.01 -3.26
N PRO A 196 -8.67 16.84 -2.93
CA PRO A 196 -9.74 16.78 -1.93
C PRO A 196 -9.27 17.30 -0.57
N ASN A 197 -10.06 18.15 0.05
CA ASN A 197 -9.80 18.69 1.38
C ASN A 197 -8.46 19.43 1.52
N TYR A 198 -7.99 20.09 0.45
CA TYR A 198 -6.70 20.80 0.43
C TYR A 198 -6.47 21.66 1.68
N ALA A 199 -7.46 22.47 2.07
CA ALA A 199 -7.37 23.34 3.23
C ALA A 199 -7.15 22.59 4.56
N GLU A 200 -7.68 21.38 4.70
CA GLU A 200 -7.46 20.57 5.89
C GLU A 200 -6.02 20.06 6.00
N HIS A 201 -5.33 19.95 4.88
CA HIS A 201 -3.95 19.50 4.82
C HIS A 201 -2.93 20.62 4.99
N THR A 202 -3.31 21.87 4.80
CA THR A 202 -2.43 23.04 4.88
C THR A 202 -2.74 23.94 6.07
N ILE A 203 -3.99 24.35 6.24
CA ILE A 203 -4.38 25.45 7.16
C ILE A 203 -4.73 24.95 8.57
N GLN A 204 -5.19 23.71 8.72
CA GLN A 204 -5.67 23.21 10.02
C GLN A 204 -4.59 22.53 10.87
N ALA A 205 -3.34 22.62 10.49
CA ALA A 205 -2.25 22.00 11.24
C ALA A 205 -1.79 22.86 12.42
N ALA A 206 -2.65 22.99 13.42
CA ALA A 206 -2.30 23.65 14.69
C ALA A 206 -1.49 22.76 15.66
N ALA A 207 -1.11 21.56 15.25
CA ALA A 207 -0.39 20.58 16.06
C ALA A 207 1.12 20.61 15.74
N PRO A 208 1.97 20.04 16.60
CA PRO A 208 3.37 19.79 16.26
C PRO A 208 3.49 19.07 14.91
N ILE A 209 4.49 19.38 14.12
CA ILE A 209 4.67 18.85 12.76
C ILE A 209 4.54 17.32 12.71
N ALA A 210 5.09 16.62 13.70
CA ALA A 210 4.99 15.17 13.80
C ALA A 210 3.54 14.65 13.89
N ASP A 211 2.62 15.43 14.45
CA ASP A 211 1.21 15.07 14.62
C ASP A 211 0.33 15.66 13.50
N SER A 212 0.89 16.53 12.66
CA SER A 212 0.19 17.20 11.57
C SER A 212 0.15 16.39 10.26
N ARG A 213 0.71 15.19 10.27
CA ARG A 213 0.67 14.29 9.11
C ARG A 213 -0.76 13.86 8.80
N ARG A 214 -1.11 13.91 7.53
CA ARG A 214 -2.41 13.46 7.03
C ARG A 214 -2.21 12.47 5.89
N THR A 215 -3.16 11.58 5.74
CA THR A 215 -3.26 10.72 4.55
C THR A 215 -4.56 11.04 3.84
N THR A 216 -4.50 11.17 2.53
CA THR A 216 -5.70 11.35 1.72
C THR A 216 -6.41 10.02 1.51
N ASP A 217 -7.67 10.09 1.15
CA ASP A 217 -8.32 9.01 0.43
C ASP A 217 -7.63 8.76 -0.92
N LEU A 218 -8.10 7.75 -1.63
CA LEU A 218 -7.57 7.43 -2.94
C LEU A 218 -7.91 8.54 -3.95
N VAL A 219 -6.93 9.37 -4.27
CA VAL A 219 -7.07 10.49 -5.22
C VAL A 219 -6.54 10.10 -6.60
N THR A 220 -7.06 10.74 -7.65
CA THR A 220 -6.47 10.63 -8.98
C THR A 220 -5.35 11.65 -9.12
N LEU A 221 -4.14 11.18 -9.44
CA LEU A 221 -2.98 12.05 -9.59
C LEU A 221 -3.16 13.01 -10.77
N PRO A 222 -2.83 14.29 -10.62
CA PRO A 222 -2.95 15.29 -11.65
C PRO A 222 -2.28 14.88 -12.97
N GLY A 223 -3.00 15.02 -14.09
CA GLY A 223 -2.49 14.67 -15.41
C GLY A 223 -2.34 13.17 -15.70
N THR A 224 -2.77 12.28 -14.80
CA THR A 224 -2.71 10.82 -14.98
C THR A 224 -4.08 10.20 -14.77
N SER A 225 -4.22 8.90 -15.08
CA SER A 225 -5.36 8.08 -14.66
C SER A 225 -5.03 7.24 -13.43
N GLU A 226 -3.83 7.40 -12.88
CA GLU A 226 -3.38 6.64 -11.72
C GLU A 226 -4.03 7.17 -10.45
N LYS A 227 -4.42 6.25 -9.60
CA LYS A 227 -4.88 6.54 -8.26
C LYS A 227 -3.74 6.39 -7.27
N ALA A 228 -3.68 7.29 -6.30
CA ALA A 228 -2.67 7.27 -5.26
C ALA A 228 -3.27 7.64 -3.90
N VAL A 229 -2.65 7.17 -2.85
CA VAL A 229 -2.78 7.72 -1.51
C VAL A 229 -1.63 8.71 -1.33
N LEU A 230 -1.94 9.91 -0.89
CA LEU A 230 -0.94 10.92 -0.58
C LEU A 230 -0.75 10.98 0.93
N LEU A 231 0.50 11.00 1.36
CA LEU A 231 0.86 11.34 2.72
C LEU A 231 1.36 12.78 2.69
N THR A 232 0.67 13.65 3.40
CA THR A 232 0.90 15.09 3.42
C THR A 232 1.39 15.55 4.77
N ILE A 233 2.21 16.59 4.78
CA ILE A 233 2.64 17.31 5.96
C ILE A 233 2.67 18.80 5.63
N PRO A 234 2.15 19.69 6.50
CA PRO A 234 2.21 21.12 6.26
C PRO A 234 3.64 21.65 6.38
N MET A 235 3.91 22.70 5.64
CA MET A 235 5.14 23.49 5.75
C MET A 235 4.81 24.78 6.48
N ILE A 236 5.22 24.88 7.75
CA ILE A 236 4.90 26.01 8.63
C ILE A 236 6.20 26.57 9.16
N GLY A 237 6.44 27.85 8.91
CA GLY A 237 7.60 28.56 9.43
C GLY A 237 7.58 28.72 10.95
N ALA A 238 8.71 29.09 11.52
CA ALA A 238 8.85 29.29 12.97
C ALA A 238 7.98 30.45 13.50
N ASP A 239 7.62 31.38 12.64
CA ASP A 239 6.70 32.49 12.92
C ASP A 239 5.20 32.10 12.79
N GLY A 240 4.91 30.89 12.36
CA GLY A 240 3.57 30.40 12.12
C GLY A 240 3.05 30.64 10.69
N THR A 241 3.88 31.20 9.80
CA THR A 241 3.51 31.37 8.39
C THR A 241 3.34 30.03 7.73
N VAL A 242 2.19 29.82 7.08
CA VAL A 242 1.91 28.59 6.31
C VAL A 242 2.46 28.75 4.90
N TYR A 243 3.56 28.08 4.61
CA TYR A 243 4.18 28.10 3.29
C TYR A 243 3.52 27.18 2.28
N GLY A 244 2.78 26.18 2.77
CA GLY A 244 2.12 25.19 1.94
C GLY A 244 2.17 23.80 2.55
N MET A 245 2.33 22.78 1.71
CA MET A 245 2.49 21.40 2.15
C MET A 245 3.47 20.63 1.26
N CYS A 246 4.06 19.60 1.83
CA CYS A 246 4.85 18.64 1.07
C CYS A 246 4.45 17.19 1.42
N GLY A 247 5.01 16.23 0.73
CA GLY A 247 4.75 14.84 1.04
C GLY A 247 5.07 13.86 -0.08
N PHE A 248 4.54 12.65 0.09
CA PHE A 248 4.79 11.55 -0.82
C PHE A 248 3.50 10.96 -1.38
N ALA A 249 3.59 10.45 -2.61
CA ALA A 249 2.53 9.73 -3.28
C ALA A 249 2.87 8.24 -3.33
N ILE A 250 1.89 7.40 -2.99
CA ILE A 250 1.94 5.94 -3.17
C ILE A 250 0.85 5.61 -4.18
N ASN A 251 1.22 5.45 -5.44
CA ASN A 251 0.27 5.17 -6.50
C ASN A 251 -0.06 3.67 -6.59
N GLN A 252 -1.18 3.37 -7.24
CA GLN A 252 -1.71 2.02 -7.38
C GLN A 252 -0.71 1.08 -8.07
N SER A 253 -0.01 1.55 -9.10
CA SER A 253 0.96 0.73 -9.84
C SER A 253 2.20 0.38 -9.00
N PHE A 254 2.69 1.32 -8.17
CA PHE A 254 3.77 1.05 -7.21
C PHE A 254 3.34 0.02 -6.16
N PHE A 255 2.14 0.21 -5.60
CA PHE A 255 1.60 -0.70 -4.61
C PHE A 255 1.40 -2.11 -5.18
N SER A 256 0.76 -2.23 -6.35
CA SER A 256 0.55 -3.51 -7.01
C SER A 256 1.87 -4.21 -7.36
N ALA A 257 2.86 -3.48 -7.87
CA ALA A 257 4.15 -4.05 -8.20
C ALA A 257 4.90 -4.62 -6.99
N ARG A 258 4.68 -4.04 -5.80
CA ARG A 258 5.33 -4.49 -4.56
C ARG A 258 4.57 -5.63 -3.87
N TYR A 259 3.25 -5.59 -3.86
CA TYR A 259 2.40 -6.45 -3.03
C TYR A 259 1.54 -7.44 -3.83
N ASP A 260 1.35 -7.23 -5.14
CA ASP A 260 0.62 -8.15 -6.02
C ASP A 260 1.54 -9.28 -6.56
N GLN A 261 2.57 -9.61 -5.79
CA GLN A 261 3.45 -10.72 -6.09
C GLN A 261 2.68 -12.04 -5.92
N PRO A 262 2.94 -13.05 -6.77
CA PRO A 262 2.37 -14.37 -6.57
C PRO A 262 2.83 -14.89 -5.19
N SER A 263 1.91 -14.90 -4.23
CA SER A 263 2.16 -15.53 -2.95
C SER A 263 2.38 -17.04 -3.17
N ASN A 264 3.10 -17.70 -2.26
CA ASN A 264 3.22 -19.16 -2.27
C ASN A 264 1.88 -19.88 -2.10
N LEU A 265 0.82 -19.10 -1.82
CA LEU A 265 -0.57 -19.55 -1.79
C LEU A 265 -1.22 -19.10 -3.10
N SER A 266 -1.46 -20.04 -4.01
CA SER A 266 -2.21 -19.79 -5.24
C SER A 266 -3.57 -19.17 -4.89
N ARG A 267 -3.86 -17.98 -5.47
CA ARG A 267 -5.12 -17.25 -5.32
C ARG A 267 -5.28 -16.37 -4.06
N LEU A 268 -4.19 -15.99 -3.40
CA LEU A 268 -4.25 -14.89 -2.44
C LEU A 268 -4.18 -13.57 -3.22
N ALA A 269 -5.25 -12.77 -3.15
CA ALA A 269 -5.28 -11.41 -3.66
C ALA A 269 -5.23 -10.42 -2.49
N CYS A 270 -4.36 -9.43 -2.59
CA CYS A 270 -4.32 -8.32 -1.67
C CYS A 270 -5.09 -7.15 -2.28
N LEU A 271 -6.10 -6.65 -1.57
CA LEU A 271 -6.92 -5.54 -1.99
C LEU A 271 -6.68 -4.33 -1.07
N LEU A 272 -6.25 -3.23 -1.66
CA LEU A 272 -6.26 -1.94 -0.98
C LEU A 272 -7.69 -1.37 -1.06
N THR A 273 -8.32 -1.21 0.08
CA THR A 273 -9.66 -0.64 0.15
C THR A 273 -9.68 0.54 1.11
N THR A 274 -10.34 1.60 0.72
CA THR A 274 -10.69 2.71 1.61
C THR A 274 -11.96 2.38 2.39
N GLU A 275 -12.29 3.12 3.44
CA GLU A 275 -13.38 2.85 4.40
C GLU A 275 -14.77 2.54 3.80
N ILE A 276 -15.00 2.90 2.54
CA ILE A 276 -16.26 2.70 1.84
C ILE A 276 -16.62 1.22 1.63
N CYS A 277 -15.65 0.31 1.78
CA CYS A 277 -15.89 -1.13 1.55
C CYS A 277 -16.59 -1.85 2.71
N LEU A 278 -16.68 -1.25 3.90
CA LEU A 278 -17.31 -1.89 5.06
C LEU A 278 -18.80 -2.16 4.88
N SER A 279 -19.52 -1.27 4.22
CA SER A 279 -20.97 -1.44 3.96
C SER A 279 -21.27 -2.47 2.87
N ASN A 280 -20.35 -2.69 1.93
CA ASN A 280 -20.52 -3.62 0.83
C ASN A 280 -19.98 -5.04 1.14
N CYS A 281 -19.01 -5.16 2.05
CA CYS A 281 -18.49 -6.47 2.50
C CYS A 281 -19.52 -7.34 3.21
N LEU A 282 -20.49 -6.72 3.90
CA LEU A 282 -21.59 -7.44 4.56
C LEU A 282 -22.61 -8.07 3.59
N ARG A 283 -22.58 -7.70 2.30
CA ARG A 283 -23.47 -8.24 1.25
C ARG A 283 -22.83 -9.31 0.36
N CYS A 284 -21.55 -9.63 0.53
CA CYS A 284 -20.87 -10.64 -0.27
C CYS A 284 -20.89 -12.00 0.47
N PRO A 285 -21.65 -12.99 0.02
CA PRO A 285 -21.80 -14.29 0.72
C PRO A 285 -20.55 -15.19 0.69
N HIS A 286 -19.48 -14.78 0.03
CA HIS A 286 -18.27 -15.58 -0.19
C HIS A 286 -16.98 -15.05 0.47
N ILE A 287 -17.10 -14.06 1.37
CA ILE A 287 -15.91 -13.49 2.04
C ILE A 287 -15.76 -14.14 3.42
N TYR A 288 -14.81 -15.05 3.53
CA TYR A 288 -14.39 -15.63 4.80
C TYR A 288 -13.36 -14.74 5.49
N ARG A 289 -13.78 -14.07 6.56
CA ARG A 289 -13.00 -13.33 7.56
C ARG A 289 -12.19 -12.12 7.06
N CYS A 290 -12.74 -10.96 7.32
CA CYS A 290 -11.95 -9.74 7.52
C CYS A 290 -11.35 -9.78 8.92
N ALA A 291 -10.02 -9.79 9.04
CA ALA A 291 -9.36 -9.64 10.32
C ALA A 291 -9.26 -8.14 10.63
N PHE A 292 -10.11 -7.65 11.53
CA PHE A 292 -10.00 -6.31 12.10
C PHE A 292 -9.02 -6.34 13.27
N ARG A 293 -7.96 -5.54 13.21
CA ARG A 293 -7.34 -4.97 14.40
C ARG A 293 -7.53 -3.46 14.36
N PRO A 294 -8.05 -2.84 15.42
CA PRO A 294 -8.08 -1.38 15.53
C PRO A 294 -6.62 -0.92 15.70
N CYS A 295 -6.04 -0.34 14.65
CA CYS A 295 -4.81 0.41 14.80
C CYS A 295 -5.18 1.75 15.43
N TYR A 296 -4.77 1.98 16.67
CA TYR A 296 -4.79 3.28 17.29
C TYR A 296 -3.68 4.13 16.65
N GLY A 297 -4.06 5.00 15.72
CA GLY A 297 -3.16 5.91 15.00
C GLY A 297 -3.75 6.32 13.65
N TYR A 298 -3.32 7.47 13.14
CA TYR A 298 -3.72 8.05 11.84
C TYR A 298 -3.12 7.27 10.63
N TYR A 299 -3.27 5.95 10.61
CA TYR A 299 -2.87 5.14 9.47
C TYR A 299 -4.09 4.81 8.61
N PRO A 300 -3.95 4.77 7.27
CA PRO A 300 -5.02 4.28 6.42
C PRO A 300 -5.38 2.86 6.85
N ARG A 301 -6.67 2.59 6.99
CA ARG A 301 -7.16 1.27 7.36
C ARG A 301 -7.06 0.37 6.14
N PHE A 302 -6.19 -0.61 6.23
CA PHE A 302 -6.08 -1.64 5.18
C PHE A 302 -7.01 -2.81 5.51
N LEU A 303 -7.80 -3.19 4.53
CA LEU A 303 -8.65 -4.38 4.59
C LEU A 303 -8.03 -5.47 3.70
N LEU A 304 -7.57 -6.54 4.31
CA LEU A 304 -7.14 -7.73 3.58
C LEU A 304 -8.34 -8.67 3.43
N CYS A 305 -8.81 -8.83 2.21
CA CYS A 305 -9.84 -9.80 1.87
C CYS A 305 -9.22 -11.04 1.22
N ASN A 306 -9.37 -12.19 1.86
CA ASN A 306 -9.04 -13.47 1.24
C ASN A 306 -10.22 -13.91 0.36
N ILE A 307 -10.05 -13.86 -0.95
CA ILE A 307 -11.02 -14.43 -1.90
C ILE A 307 -10.59 -15.88 -2.16
N ILE A 308 -11.17 -16.80 -1.40
CA ILE A 308 -11.06 -18.23 -1.70
C ILE A 308 -12.21 -18.58 -2.64
N ASN A 309 -11.90 -18.75 -3.92
CA ASN A 309 -12.90 -19.20 -4.90
C ASN A 309 -13.20 -20.68 -4.64
N SER A 310 -14.40 -20.97 -4.09
CA SER A 310 -14.82 -22.31 -3.62
C SER A 310 -15.12 -23.30 -4.74
N GLN A 311 -14.91 -22.96 -6.01
CA GLN A 311 -15.31 -23.84 -7.14
C GLN A 311 -14.28 -24.87 -7.59
N SER A 312 -13.18 -25.08 -6.87
CA SER A 312 -12.16 -26.05 -7.28
C SER A 312 -11.55 -26.85 -6.13
N ILE A 313 -12.36 -27.15 -5.10
CA ILE A 313 -12.06 -28.21 -4.13
C ILE A 313 -13.17 -29.25 -4.29
N LEU A 314 -13.10 -30.02 -5.34
CA LEU A 314 -13.66 -31.38 -5.49
C LEU A 314 -12.54 -32.24 -6.05
#